data_5852070a9496ce7e5fe738bd75a4702c
#
_entry.id   5852070a9496ce7e5fe738bd75a4702c
#
_cell.length_a   1.000
_cell.length_b   1.000
_cell.length_c   1.000
_cell.angle_alpha   90.00
_cell.angle_beta   90.00
_cell.angle_gamma   90.00
#
_symmetry.space_group_name_H-M   'P 1'
#
loop_
_entity.id
_entity.type
_entity.pdbx_description
1 polymer ?
#
loop_
_entity_poly.entity_id
_entity_poly.type
_entity_poly.pdbx_seq_one_letter_code
_entity_poly.pdbx_strand_id
1 'polypeptide(L)'
;MRDRVTVLAPAKLNLALDVVGILPGGYHALDMTMQAVSLYERVVIRRSPYLDLALPGSNVRPGPGNTAIKAALALFHYTGLLAGADITVYKSVPVRAGMAGGSADAAAVLVGLNELYSARLSMSELCALGVSIGADVPFALMGGTCRVQGLGDLIKALPPLPECWFTVVMPGYGISTPEAFAAYDKVGSSVHPDCAAQEAAIRAGDLDAVCAAAGNALEECSGAKDNEAIKAALRENGAVTALMTGSGAAVFGVFRTEAEAKAAADALRARWPQVYTAQPVRGGACVVRR
;
A
#
# COMPACT_ATOMS: atom_id res chain seq x y z
N MET A 1 27.85 -3.54 17.05
CA MET A 1 26.74 -2.64 16.62
C MET A 1 26.59 -2.80 15.12
N ARG A 2 25.40 -2.90 14.57
CA ARG A 2 25.23 -3.00 13.10
C ARG A 2 25.45 -1.62 12.49
N ASP A 3 26.21 -1.53 11.39
CA ASP A 3 26.41 -0.29 10.64
C ASP A 3 25.47 -0.12 9.46
N ARG A 4 24.72 -1.21 9.16
CA ARG A 4 23.79 -1.27 8.04
C ARG A 4 22.61 -2.20 8.34
N VAL A 5 21.43 -1.81 7.90
CA VAL A 5 20.22 -2.66 7.85
C VAL A 5 19.60 -2.61 6.47
N THR A 6 18.90 -3.69 6.11
CA THR A 6 18.07 -3.74 4.91
C THR A 6 16.66 -4.10 5.37
N VAL A 7 15.67 -3.36 4.89
CA VAL A 7 14.25 -3.55 5.21
C VAL A 7 13.48 -3.79 3.92
N LEU A 8 12.56 -4.74 3.95
CA LEU A 8 11.53 -4.93 2.94
C LEU A 8 10.20 -4.43 3.49
N ALA A 9 9.50 -3.62 2.72
CA ALA A 9 8.16 -3.14 3.06
C ALA A 9 7.19 -3.46 1.93
N PRO A 10 6.10 -4.20 2.19
CA PRO A 10 5.17 -4.62 1.17
C PRO A 10 4.30 -3.46 0.69
N ALA A 11 3.89 -3.52 -0.57
CA ALA A 11 2.78 -2.74 -1.09
C ALA A 11 1.44 -3.22 -0.49
N LYS A 12 0.37 -2.48 -0.74
CA LYS A 12 -1.00 -2.89 -0.36
C LYS A 12 -1.95 -2.88 -1.54
N LEU A 13 -3.02 -3.63 -1.39
CA LEU A 13 -4.25 -3.51 -2.19
C LEU A 13 -5.43 -3.17 -1.27
N ASN A 14 -6.36 -2.35 -1.76
CA ASN A 14 -7.67 -2.20 -1.13
C ASN A 14 -8.61 -3.25 -1.77
N LEU A 15 -9.03 -4.22 -0.98
CA LEU A 15 -10.01 -5.23 -1.41
C LEU A 15 -11.44 -4.65 -1.39
N ALA A 16 -11.68 -3.72 -0.46
CA ALA A 16 -12.82 -2.82 -0.43
C ALA A 16 -12.35 -1.44 0.03
N LEU A 17 -12.95 -0.39 -0.52
CA LEU A 17 -12.75 0.99 -0.09
C LEU A 17 -14.08 1.74 -0.21
N ASP A 18 -14.62 2.18 0.90
CA ASP A 18 -15.79 3.05 0.95
C ASP A 18 -15.44 4.41 1.58
N VAL A 19 -16.14 5.45 1.14
CA VAL A 19 -16.15 6.79 1.74
C VAL A 19 -17.44 6.93 2.51
N VAL A 20 -17.36 6.80 3.84
CA VAL A 20 -18.51 6.71 4.72
C VAL A 20 -18.95 8.04 5.32
N GLY A 21 -18.24 9.12 5.02
CA GLY A 21 -18.60 10.46 5.49
C GLY A 21 -17.44 11.45 5.41
N ILE A 22 -17.67 12.64 5.99
CA ILE A 22 -16.67 13.70 6.09
C ILE A 22 -16.46 14.01 7.57
N LEU A 23 -15.19 14.00 7.99
CA LEU A 23 -14.76 14.32 9.34
C LEU A 23 -14.55 15.84 9.52
N PRO A 24 -14.50 16.36 10.77
CA PRO A 24 -14.09 17.72 11.04
C PRO A 24 -12.74 18.05 10.36
N GLY A 25 -12.66 19.17 9.66
CA GLY A 25 -11.49 19.57 8.88
C GLY A 25 -11.56 19.18 7.40
N GLY A 26 -12.68 18.58 6.93
CA GLY A 26 -12.91 18.29 5.51
C GLY A 26 -12.24 17.01 5.02
N TYR A 27 -11.73 16.17 5.91
CA TYR A 27 -11.15 14.86 5.57
C TYR A 27 -12.25 13.81 5.42
N HIS A 28 -12.04 12.87 4.49
CA HIS A 28 -12.97 11.76 4.28
C HIS A 28 -12.82 10.70 5.37
N ALA A 29 -13.94 10.27 5.95
CA ALA A 29 -14.00 9.07 6.76
C ALA A 29 -14.07 7.87 5.84
N LEU A 30 -13.15 6.93 6.02
CA LEU A 30 -13.01 5.74 5.19
C LEU A 30 -13.39 4.48 5.96
N ASP A 31 -13.91 3.49 5.25
CA ASP A 31 -14.01 2.10 5.69
C ASP A 31 -13.40 1.21 4.60
N MET A 32 -12.36 0.47 4.94
CA MET A 32 -11.56 -0.25 3.96
C MET A 32 -11.21 -1.64 4.46
N THR A 33 -11.07 -2.58 3.53
CA THR A 33 -10.33 -3.82 3.76
C THR A 33 -9.04 -3.77 2.95
N MET A 34 -7.91 -3.85 3.64
CA MET A 34 -6.58 -3.73 3.05
C MET A 34 -5.80 -5.03 3.17
N GLN A 35 -5.04 -5.36 2.13
CA GLN A 35 -4.15 -6.52 2.09
C GLN A 35 -2.73 -6.11 1.70
N ALA A 36 -1.75 -6.48 2.52
CA ALA A 36 -0.34 -6.39 2.16
C ALA A 36 0.02 -7.47 1.14
N VAL A 37 0.78 -7.13 0.11
CA VAL A 37 1.11 -8.03 -1.00
C VAL A 37 2.61 -8.14 -1.26
N SER A 38 3.06 -9.24 -1.89
CA SER A 38 4.46 -9.60 -2.11
C SER A 38 5.19 -8.76 -3.19
N LEU A 39 4.80 -7.50 -3.35
CA LEU A 39 5.54 -6.50 -4.10
C LEU A 39 6.16 -5.53 -3.10
N TYR A 40 7.50 -5.52 -3.00
CA TYR A 40 8.21 -4.87 -1.90
C TYR A 40 9.05 -3.68 -2.35
N GLU A 41 9.01 -2.61 -1.59
CA GLU A 41 10.10 -1.64 -1.55
C GLU A 41 11.27 -2.21 -0.76
N ARG A 42 12.48 -2.01 -1.24
CA ARG A 42 13.70 -2.40 -0.54
C ARG A 42 14.47 -1.16 -0.10
N VAL A 43 14.61 -1.00 1.19
CA VAL A 43 15.29 0.15 1.79
C VAL A 43 16.57 -0.32 2.50
N VAL A 44 17.68 0.31 2.17
CA VAL A 44 18.99 0.09 2.79
C VAL A 44 19.35 1.33 3.57
N ILE A 45 19.66 1.17 4.86
CA ILE A 45 20.00 2.27 5.75
C ILE A 45 21.35 2.01 6.38
N ARG A 46 22.24 3.01 6.32
CA ARG A 46 23.55 2.99 6.96
C ARG A 46 23.67 4.13 7.95
N ARG A 47 24.50 3.94 8.99
CA ARG A 47 24.86 5.04 9.88
C ARG A 47 25.63 6.10 9.11
N SER A 48 25.30 7.35 9.34
CA SER A 48 25.94 8.52 8.75
C SER A 48 25.87 9.71 9.72
N PRO A 49 26.80 10.66 9.68
CA PRO A 49 26.66 11.89 10.43
C PRO A 49 25.60 12.85 9.86
N TYR A 50 25.21 12.63 8.61
CA TYR A 50 24.19 13.44 7.89
C TYR A 50 23.01 12.58 7.51
N LEU A 51 21.88 13.23 7.26
CA LEU A 51 20.69 12.57 6.70
C LEU A 51 20.69 12.78 5.19
N ASP A 52 20.84 11.70 4.45
CA ASP A 52 20.81 11.69 2.99
C ASP A 52 19.87 10.61 2.44
N LEU A 53 19.31 10.86 1.25
CA LEU A 53 18.36 9.96 0.59
C LEU A 53 18.72 9.80 -0.89
N ALA A 54 18.89 8.56 -1.32
CA ALA A 54 19.04 8.18 -2.72
C ALA A 54 17.90 7.28 -3.19
N LEU A 55 17.38 7.54 -4.40
CA LEU A 55 16.36 6.72 -5.06
C LEU A 55 16.85 6.33 -6.47
N PRO A 56 17.81 5.41 -6.58
CA PRO A 56 18.41 5.06 -7.86
C PRO A 56 17.36 4.49 -8.83
N GLY A 57 17.37 4.98 -10.07
CA GLY A 57 16.44 4.55 -11.13
C GLY A 57 14.99 5.04 -10.98
N SER A 58 14.71 5.93 -10.02
CA SER A 58 13.38 6.48 -9.78
C SER A 58 13.29 7.96 -10.15
N ASN A 59 12.13 8.37 -10.65
CA ASN A 59 11.80 9.79 -10.91
C ASN A 59 11.28 10.52 -9.65
N VAL A 60 11.17 9.83 -8.52
CA VAL A 60 10.78 10.45 -7.24
C VAL A 60 11.93 11.29 -6.71
N ARG A 61 11.65 12.53 -6.32
CA ARG A 61 12.69 13.47 -5.85
C ARG A 61 13.13 13.15 -4.41
N PRO A 62 14.44 13.08 -4.14
CA PRO A 62 14.97 12.99 -2.79
C PRO A 62 14.98 14.38 -2.14
N GLY A 63 13.94 14.73 -1.42
CA GLY A 63 13.84 16.05 -0.78
C GLY A 63 13.08 16.00 0.54
N PRO A 64 12.97 17.12 1.29
CA PRO A 64 12.35 17.15 2.61
C PRO A 64 10.86 16.78 2.60
N GLY A 65 10.20 16.87 1.45
CA GLY A 65 8.83 16.38 1.25
C GLY A 65 8.71 14.87 1.10
N ASN A 66 9.81 14.14 0.90
CA ASN A 66 9.80 12.69 0.74
C ASN A 66 9.46 11.99 2.07
N THR A 67 8.58 10.99 2.01
CA THR A 67 8.09 10.26 3.19
C THR A 67 9.22 9.54 3.95
N ALA A 68 10.25 9.05 3.24
CA ALA A 68 11.43 8.44 3.87
C ALA A 68 12.22 9.46 4.72
N ILE A 69 12.42 10.68 4.23
CA ILE A 69 13.05 11.76 5.01
C ILE A 69 12.19 12.15 6.20
N LYS A 70 10.88 12.34 5.98
CA LYS A 70 9.94 12.66 7.08
C LYS A 70 9.98 11.59 8.18
N ALA A 71 10.03 10.32 7.80
CA ALA A 71 10.12 9.21 8.74
C ALA A 71 11.41 9.23 9.57
N ALA A 72 12.55 9.50 8.94
CA ALA A 72 13.82 9.63 9.64
C ALA A 72 13.81 10.81 10.63
N LEU A 73 13.35 11.97 10.19
CA LEU A 73 13.27 13.16 11.03
C LEU A 73 12.30 12.97 12.22
N ALA A 74 11.13 12.34 11.98
CA ALA A 74 10.16 12.05 13.03
C ALA A 74 10.76 11.13 14.10
N LEU A 75 11.47 10.05 13.70
CA LEU A 75 12.09 9.13 14.64
C LEU A 75 13.23 9.80 15.41
N PHE A 76 14.12 10.53 14.76
CA PHE A 76 15.21 11.23 15.44
C PHE A 76 14.70 12.28 16.42
N HIS A 77 13.68 13.04 16.03
CA HIS A 77 13.05 14.02 16.93
C HIS A 77 12.41 13.35 18.14
N TYR A 78 11.64 12.29 17.93
CA TYR A 78 10.95 11.56 19.01
C TYR A 78 11.92 10.93 20.01
N THR A 79 13.03 10.38 19.52
CA THR A 79 14.03 9.70 20.37
C THR A 79 15.08 10.61 20.95
N GLY A 80 15.18 11.86 20.49
CA GLY A 80 16.26 12.78 20.84
C GLY A 80 17.64 12.37 20.32
N LEU A 81 17.71 11.45 19.36
CA LEU A 81 18.97 10.99 18.78
C LEU A 81 19.57 12.08 17.88
N LEU A 82 20.78 12.51 18.23
CA LEU A 82 21.62 13.37 17.39
C LEU A 82 22.40 12.49 16.40
N ALA A 83 21.72 12.05 15.35
CA ALA A 83 22.27 11.09 14.38
C ALA A 83 21.78 11.43 12.97
N GLY A 84 22.43 10.84 11.97
CA GLY A 84 22.01 10.88 10.59
C GLY A 84 21.94 9.48 10.01
N ALA A 85 21.58 9.36 8.74
CA ALA A 85 21.50 8.08 8.04
C ALA A 85 21.67 8.29 6.53
N ASP A 86 22.40 7.42 5.87
CA ASP A 86 22.34 7.28 4.43
C ASP A 86 21.25 6.27 4.08
N ILE A 87 20.18 6.75 3.48
CA ILE A 87 19.01 5.97 3.11
C ILE A 87 19.01 5.75 1.60
N THR A 88 18.96 4.50 1.16
CA THR A 88 18.78 4.16 -0.25
C THR A 88 17.50 3.38 -0.43
N VAL A 89 16.57 3.92 -1.21
CA VAL A 89 15.27 3.29 -1.53
C VAL A 89 15.32 2.77 -2.96
N TYR A 90 15.16 1.46 -3.12
CA TYR A 90 15.00 0.82 -4.43
C TYR A 90 13.51 0.63 -4.68
N LYS A 91 12.96 1.49 -5.56
CA LYS A 91 11.54 1.53 -5.90
C LYS A 91 11.16 0.34 -6.80
N SER A 92 10.22 -0.48 -6.32
CA SER A 92 9.62 -1.57 -7.07
C SER A 92 8.09 -1.43 -7.18
N VAL A 93 7.49 -0.73 -6.23
CA VAL A 93 6.04 -0.42 -6.25
C VAL A 93 5.81 0.76 -7.20
N PRO A 94 4.88 0.66 -8.16
CA PRO A 94 4.58 1.74 -9.08
C PRO A 94 4.18 3.02 -8.35
N VAL A 95 4.67 4.15 -8.85
CA VAL A 95 4.40 5.47 -8.26
C VAL A 95 3.00 5.94 -8.66
N ARG A 96 2.23 6.52 -7.72
CA ARG A 96 0.84 6.98 -7.93
C ARG A 96 -0.10 5.86 -8.43
N ALA A 97 0.09 4.67 -7.88
CA ALA A 97 -0.65 3.47 -8.24
C ALA A 97 -1.80 3.13 -7.26
N GLY A 98 -1.99 3.89 -6.18
CA GLY A 98 -2.90 3.51 -5.10
C GLY A 98 -2.40 2.36 -4.21
N MET A 99 -1.12 1.98 -4.33
CA MET A 99 -0.48 0.84 -3.66
C MET A 99 0.38 1.22 -2.44
N ALA A 100 0.32 2.47 -1.99
CA ALA A 100 1.02 3.00 -0.81
C ALA A 100 2.56 2.86 -0.82
N GLY A 101 3.24 2.90 -1.99
CA GLY A 101 4.69 2.76 -2.08
C GLY A 101 5.47 3.78 -1.25
N GLY A 102 5.03 5.04 -1.18
CA GLY A 102 5.65 6.06 -0.32
C GLY A 102 5.48 5.78 1.17
N SER A 103 4.35 5.19 1.58
CA SER A 103 4.11 4.78 2.97
C SER A 103 4.93 3.54 3.34
N ALA A 104 5.14 2.63 2.39
CA ALA A 104 6.05 1.51 2.54
C ALA A 104 7.50 1.98 2.73
N ASP A 105 7.96 3.01 1.98
CA ASP A 105 9.27 3.63 2.17
C ASP A 105 9.41 4.18 3.60
N ALA A 106 8.42 4.94 4.07
CA ALA A 106 8.41 5.52 5.41
C ALA A 106 8.43 4.44 6.51
N ALA A 107 7.58 3.41 6.38
CA ALA A 107 7.54 2.29 7.32
C ALA A 107 8.88 1.55 7.38
N ALA A 108 9.50 1.32 6.21
CA ALA A 108 10.83 0.70 6.14
C ALA A 108 11.90 1.54 6.84
N VAL A 109 11.86 2.86 6.70
CA VAL A 109 12.79 3.77 7.37
C VAL A 109 12.57 3.76 8.89
N LEU A 110 11.33 3.83 9.37
CA LEU A 110 11.02 3.75 10.81
C LEU A 110 11.54 2.44 11.41
N VAL A 111 11.22 1.30 10.82
CA VAL A 111 11.68 -0.02 11.28
C VAL A 111 13.21 -0.13 11.22
N GLY A 112 13.80 0.32 10.12
CA GLY A 112 15.23 0.22 9.90
C GLY A 112 16.05 1.08 10.85
N LEU A 113 15.64 2.31 11.13
CA LEU A 113 16.30 3.20 12.08
C LEU A 113 16.10 2.72 13.51
N ASN A 114 14.91 2.21 13.85
CA ASN A 114 14.63 1.61 15.15
C ASN A 114 15.60 0.45 15.45
N GLU A 115 15.85 -0.42 14.48
CA GLU A 115 16.82 -1.52 14.57
C GLU A 115 18.26 -1.00 14.59
N LEU A 116 18.64 -0.11 13.65
CA LEU A 116 20.00 0.37 13.44
C LEU A 116 20.54 1.11 14.66
N TYR A 117 19.72 1.95 15.28
CA TYR A 117 20.08 2.75 16.45
C TYR A 117 19.67 2.13 17.77
N SER A 118 19.05 0.92 17.73
CA SER A 118 18.52 0.23 18.93
C SER A 118 17.61 1.16 19.77
N ALA A 119 16.74 1.91 19.08
CA ALA A 119 15.86 2.88 19.72
C ALA A 119 14.77 2.20 20.56
N ARG A 120 14.51 0.90 20.32
CA ARG A 120 13.59 0.05 21.09
C ARG A 120 12.14 0.54 21.11
N LEU A 121 11.73 1.27 20.08
CA LEU A 121 10.33 1.66 19.93
C LEU A 121 9.47 0.43 19.68
N SER A 122 8.35 0.38 20.36
CA SER A 122 7.30 -0.62 20.14
C SER A 122 6.60 -0.37 18.79
N MET A 123 5.88 -1.38 18.29
CA MET A 123 5.06 -1.23 17.08
C MET A 123 4.01 -0.11 17.25
N SER A 124 3.43 0.03 18.43
CA SER A 124 2.47 1.10 18.72
C SER A 124 3.08 2.49 18.58
N GLU A 125 4.31 2.70 19.10
CA GLU A 125 5.01 3.98 18.96
C GLU A 125 5.41 4.26 17.52
N LEU A 126 5.86 3.24 16.76
CA LEU A 126 6.16 3.37 15.34
C LEU A 126 4.89 3.72 14.54
N CYS A 127 3.75 3.12 14.85
CA CYS A 127 2.47 3.45 14.22
C CYS A 127 2.03 4.89 14.56
N ALA A 128 2.19 5.33 15.81
CA ALA A 128 1.88 6.69 16.21
C ALA A 128 2.73 7.73 15.45
N LEU A 129 4.03 7.46 15.27
CA LEU A 129 4.88 8.27 14.40
C LEU A 129 4.41 8.22 12.94
N GLY A 130 4.03 7.03 12.48
CA GLY A 130 3.57 6.77 11.11
C GLY A 130 2.35 7.61 10.71
N VAL A 131 1.39 7.79 11.61
CA VAL A 131 0.18 8.61 11.37
C VAL A 131 0.55 10.04 10.95
N SER A 132 1.55 10.64 11.59
CA SER A 132 1.99 12.02 11.27
C SER A 132 2.67 12.14 9.91
N ILE A 133 3.13 11.02 9.31
CA ILE A 133 3.84 10.99 8.04
C ILE A 133 2.87 10.73 6.89
N GLY A 134 1.92 9.81 7.08
CA GLY A 134 0.90 9.49 6.10
C GLY A 134 -0.06 8.40 6.58
N ALA A 135 -1.31 8.46 6.13
CA ALA A 135 -2.41 7.60 6.59
C ALA A 135 -2.13 6.08 6.41
N ASP A 136 -1.46 5.69 5.32
CA ASP A 136 -1.15 4.27 5.05
C ASP A 136 0.14 3.78 5.75
N VAL A 137 0.91 4.65 6.47
CA VAL A 137 2.18 4.23 7.11
C VAL A 137 1.95 3.24 8.24
N PRO A 138 0.94 3.42 9.13
CA PRO A 138 0.64 2.41 10.14
C PRO A 138 0.28 1.05 9.56
N PHE A 139 -0.49 1.01 8.47
CA PHE A 139 -0.77 -0.25 7.77
C PHE A 139 0.50 -0.87 7.18
N ALA A 140 1.37 -0.08 6.55
CA ALA A 140 2.64 -0.57 5.99
C ALA A 140 3.60 -1.12 7.08
N LEU A 141 3.49 -0.63 8.32
CA LEU A 141 4.20 -1.17 9.50
C LEU A 141 3.62 -2.51 9.95
N MET A 142 2.30 -2.63 10.02
CA MET A 142 1.61 -3.83 10.52
C MET A 142 1.50 -4.92 9.46
N GLY A 143 1.11 -4.56 8.25
CA GLY A 143 0.86 -5.48 7.14
C GLY A 143 -0.31 -6.44 7.36
N GLY A 144 -0.29 -7.56 6.65
CA GLY A 144 -1.33 -8.58 6.72
C GLY A 144 -2.64 -8.16 6.06
N THR A 145 -3.75 -8.72 6.55
CA THR A 145 -5.12 -8.36 6.18
C THR A 145 -5.71 -7.53 7.31
N CYS A 146 -6.23 -6.35 7.02
CA CYS A 146 -6.78 -5.46 8.04
C CYS A 146 -8.07 -4.80 7.55
N ARG A 147 -9.02 -4.58 8.47
CA ARG A 147 -10.03 -3.53 8.31
C ARG A 147 -9.46 -2.21 8.81
N VAL A 148 -9.55 -1.18 8.01
CA VAL A 148 -8.94 0.13 8.27
C VAL A 148 -10.01 1.20 8.14
N GLN A 149 -10.21 1.98 9.19
CA GLN A 149 -11.30 2.96 9.29
C GLN A 149 -10.77 4.35 9.68
N GLY A 150 -11.68 5.32 9.74
CA GLY A 150 -11.35 6.71 10.09
C GLY A 150 -10.57 7.41 8.98
N LEU A 151 -9.46 8.02 9.30
CA LEU A 151 -8.52 8.62 8.34
C LEU A 151 -7.52 7.59 7.74
N GLY A 152 -7.67 6.30 8.08
CA GLY A 152 -6.69 5.25 7.84
C GLY A 152 -5.90 4.88 9.11
N ASP A 153 -6.30 5.39 10.24
CA ASP A 153 -5.63 5.29 11.54
C ASP A 153 -6.22 4.23 12.46
N LEU A 154 -7.47 3.83 12.26
CA LEU A 154 -8.15 2.79 13.03
C LEU A 154 -7.95 1.43 12.36
N ILE A 155 -6.89 0.72 12.75
CA ILE A 155 -6.48 -0.54 12.11
C ILE A 155 -6.88 -1.72 13.00
N LYS A 156 -7.69 -2.63 12.44
CA LYS A 156 -8.08 -3.90 13.04
C LYS A 156 -7.54 -5.05 12.21
N ALA A 157 -6.63 -5.82 12.77
CA ALA A 157 -6.11 -7.01 12.11
C ALA A 157 -7.20 -8.07 11.90
N LEU A 158 -7.21 -8.68 10.74
CA LEU A 158 -8.08 -9.79 10.35
C LEU A 158 -7.29 -11.08 10.19
N PRO A 159 -7.96 -12.25 10.12
CA PRO A 159 -7.31 -13.48 9.68
C PRO A 159 -6.67 -13.30 8.30
N PRO A 160 -5.68 -14.12 7.96
CA PRO A 160 -5.14 -14.13 6.60
C PRO A 160 -6.25 -14.39 5.57
N LEU A 161 -6.10 -13.80 4.38
CA LEU A 161 -6.96 -14.13 3.26
C LEU A 161 -6.92 -15.63 2.96
N PRO A 162 -8.00 -16.21 2.43
CA PRO A 162 -7.95 -17.50 1.74
C PRO A 162 -6.84 -17.49 0.68
N GLU A 163 -6.31 -18.68 0.36
CA GLU A 163 -5.27 -18.79 -0.66
C GLU A 163 -5.74 -18.18 -1.98
N CYS A 164 -5.01 -17.17 -2.43
CA CYS A 164 -5.27 -16.47 -3.68
C CYS A 164 -4.01 -15.77 -4.19
N TRP A 165 -4.08 -15.34 -5.45
CA TRP A 165 -3.02 -14.63 -6.15
C TRP A 165 -3.57 -13.39 -6.81
N PHE A 166 -2.71 -12.41 -7.04
CA PHE A 166 -3.06 -11.16 -7.67
C PHE A 166 -2.25 -10.95 -8.95
N THR A 167 -2.90 -10.47 -10.00
CA THR A 167 -2.24 -9.81 -11.11
C THR A 167 -2.57 -8.33 -11.04
N VAL A 168 -1.53 -7.50 -10.91
CA VAL A 168 -1.65 -6.04 -10.78
C VAL A 168 -1.19 -5.40 -12.08
N VAL A 169 -2.01 -4.56 -12.66
CA VAL A 169 -1.74 -3.83 -13.89
C VAL A 169 -1.67 -2.34 -13.58
N MET A 170 -0.55 -1.72 -13.92
CA MET A 170 -0.38 -0.27 -13.85
C MET A 170 -0.43 0.31 -15.26
N PRO A 171 -1.39 1.19 -15.58
CA PRO A 171 -1.39 1.92 -16.85
C PRO A 171 -0.18 2.88 -16.93
N GLY A 172 0.03 3.45 -18.11
CA GLY A 172 1.17 4.36 -18.36
C GLY A 172 1.11 5.70 -17.64
N TYR A 173 0.17 5.89 -16.72
CA TYR A 173 -0.02 7.11 -15.92
C TYR A 173 -0.40 6.77 -14.47
N GLY A 174 -0.24 7.73 -13.57
CA GLY A 174 -0.65 7.61 -12.16
C GLY A 174 -1.66 8.68 -11.78
N ILE A 175 -2.46 8.42 -10.75
CA ILE A 175 -3.43 9.35 -10.19
C ILE A 175 -2.95 9.82 -8.82
N SER A 176 -3.11 11.12 -8.54
CA SER A 176 -2.80 11.64 -7.21
C SER A 176 -3.99 11.46 -6.27
N THR A 177 -3.72 11.04 -5.04
CA THR A 177 -4.77 10.84 -4.04
C THR A 177 -5.63 12.09 -3.80
N PRO A 178 -5.06 13.31 -3.67
CA PRO A 178 -5.88 14.52 -3.55
C PRO A 178 -6.79 14.77 -4.76
N GLU A 179 -6.32 14.48 -5.98
CA GLU A 179 -7.13 14.64 -7.19
C GLU A 179 -8.31 13.65 -7.22
N ALA A 180 -8.09 12.40 -6.81
CA ALA A 180 -9.14 11.39 -6.75
C ALA A 180 -10.25 11.77 -5.74
N PHE A 181 -9.87 12.21 -4.54
CA PHE A 181 -10.85 12.67 -3.55
C PHE A 181 -11.56 13.97 -3.97
N ALA A 182 -10.85 14.92 -4.58
CA ALA A 182 -11.49 16.13 -5.12
C ALA A 182 -12.45 15.83 -6.27
N ALA A 183 -12.24 14.77 -7.02
CA ALA A 183 -13.19 14.29 -8.03
C ALA A 183 -14.39 13.61 -7.38
N TYR A 184 -14.18 12.79 -6.33
CA TYR A 184 -15.24 12.20 -5.53
C TYR A 184 -16.16 13.26 -4.93
N ASP A 185 -15.62 14.36 -4.38
CA ASP A 185 -16.38 15.46 -3.80
C ASP A 185 -17.34 16.14 -4.81
N LYS A 186 -17.01 16.08 -6.10
CA LYS A 186 -17.81 16.71 -7.16
C LYS A 186 -18.94 15.83 -7.66
N VAL A 187 -18.72 14.53 -7.76
CA VAL A 187 -19.66 13.61 -8.44
C VAL A 187 -20.18 12.49 -7.54
N GLY A 188 -19.53 12.23 -6.41
CA GLY A 188 -19.83 11.09 -5.55
C GLY A 188 -19.49 9.75 -6.18
N SER A 189 -20.09 8.69 -5.67
CA SER A 189 -20.03 7.34 -6.21
C SER A 189 -21.35 6.63 -5.99
N SER A 190 -21.70 5.73 -6.90
CA SER A 190 -22.80 4.76 -6.70
C SER A 190 -22.31 3.47 -6.05
N VAL A 191 -20.99 3.27 -5.95
CA VAL A 191 -20.35 2.08 -5.39
C VAL A 191 -20.04 2.29 -3.92
N HIS A 192 -20.72 1.54 -3.05
CA HIS A 192 -20.52 1.52 -1.62
C HIS A 192 -20.32 0.07 -1.16
N PRO A 193 -19.07 -0.44 -1.13
CA PRO A 193 -18.80 -1.82 -0.73
C PRO A 193 -19.09 -2.05 0.75
N ASP A 194 -19.69 -3.20 1.07
CA ASP A 194 -19.92 -3.62 2.46
C ASP A 194 -18.64 -4.25 3.04
N CYS A 195 -17.81 -3.42 3.65
CA CYS A 195 -16.58 -3.86 4.32
C CYS A 195 -16.84 -4.79 5.50
N ALA A 196 -18.03 -4.75 6.13
CA ALA A 196 -18.37 -5.67 7.22
C ALA A 196 -18.71 -7.06 6.68
N ALA A 197 -19.44 -7.15 5.56
CA ALA A 197 -19.70 -8.41 4.88
C ALA A 197 -18.37 -9.02 4.36
N GLN A 198 -17.45 -8.19 3.82
CA GLN A 198 -16.14 -8.67 3.39
C GLN A 198 -15.29 -9.16 4.57
N GLU A 199 -15.29 -8.47 5.73
CA GLU A 199 -14.65 -8.96 6.95
C GLU A 199 -15.23 -10.32 7.38
N ALA A 200 -16.55 -10.51 7.35
CA ALA A 200 -17.19 -11.78 7.68
C ALA A 200 -16.76 -12.90 6.71
N ALA A 201 -16.68 -12.63 5.42
CA ALA A 201 -16.23 -13.56 4.41
C ALA A 201 -14.75 -13.97 4.61
N ILE A 202 -13.88 -13.02 4.96
CA ILE A 202 -12.47 -13.29 5.29
C ILE A 202 -12.39 -14.22 6.52
N ARG A 203 -13.18 -13.95 7.56
CA ARG A 203 -13.22 -14.80 8.77
C ARG A 203 -13.75 -16.19 8.50
N ALA A 204 -14.66 -16.35 7.54
CA ALA A 204 -15.18 -17.62 7.10
C ALA A 204 -14.21 -18.40 6.19
N GLY A 205 -13.17 -17.75 5.66
CA GLY A 205 -12.26 -18.35 4.69
C GLY A 205 -12.89 -18.53 3.30
N ASP A 206 -13.92 -17.74 2.95
CA ASP A 206 -14.66 -17.83 1.71
C ASP A 206 -14.16 -16.79 0.69
N LEU A 207 -13.31 -17.23 -0.24
CA LEU A 207 -12.73 -16.35 -1.27
C LEU A 207 -13.80 -15.78 -2.22
N ASP A 208 -14.82 -16.55 -2.55
CA ASP A 208 -15.87 -16.10 -3.46
C ASP A 208 -16.70 -14.98 -2.84
N ALA A 209 -17.05 -15.13 -1.56
CA ALA A 209 -17.74 -14.08 -0.81
C ALA A 209 -16.85 -12.83 -0.60
N VAL A 210 -15.54 -13.01 -0.37
CA VAL A 210 -14.57 -11.87 -0.31
C VAL A 210 -14.56 -11.11 -1.63
N CYS A 211 -14.51 -11.83 -2.76
CA CYS A 211 -14.52 -11.22 -4.09
C CYS A 211 -15.86 -10.57 -4.45
N ALA A 212 -16.98 -11.16 -4.04
CA ALA A 212 -18.32 -10.61 -4.27
C ALA A 212 -18.56 -9.30 -3.51
N ALA A 213 -17.97 -9.15 -2.31
CA ALA A 213 -18.03 -7.93 -1.51
C ALA A 213 -16.96 -6.88 -1.87
N ALA A 214 -16.12 -7.13 -2.89
CA ALA A 214 -15.09 -6.21 -3.32
C ALA A 214 -15.67 -4.98 -4.05
N GLY A 215 -15.13 -3.80 -3.76
CA GLY A 215 -15.57 -2.56 -4.40
C GLY A 215 -14.70 -1.38 -4.01
N ASN A 216 -14.74 -0.30 -4.79
CA ASN A 216 -13.97 0.92 -4.52
C ASN A 216 -14.77 2.16 -4.92
N ALA A 217 -15.22 2.92 -3.92
CA ALA A 217 -16.00 4.15 -4.12
C ALA A 217 -15.27 5.23 -4.95
N LEU A 218 -13.93 5.21 -5.02
CA LEU A 218 -13.17 6.15 -5.83
C LEU A 218 -13.07 5.76 -7.30
N GLU A 219 -13.48 4.54 -7.66
CA GLU A 219 -13.25 3.98 -9.00
C GLU A 219 -13.98 4.76 -10.10
N GLU A 220 -15.26 5.10 -9.88
CA GLU A 220 -16.09 5.79 -10.88
C GLU A 220 -15.64 7.23 -11.13
N CYS A 221 -15.07 7.90 -10.13
CA CYS A 221 -14.70 9.32 -10.20
C CYS A 221 -13.20 9.57 -10.42
N SER A 222 -12.36 8.55 -10.35
CA SER A 222 -10.90 8.67 -10.36
C SER A 222 -10.31 9.24 -11.65
N GLY A 223 -11.05 9.21 -12.76
CA GLY A 223 -10.55 9.59 -14.08
C GLY A 223 -9.56 8.58 -14.68
N ALA A 224 -9.51 7.37 -14.16
CA ALA A 224 -8.69 6.26 -14.67
C ALA A 224 -9.24 5.73 -16.00
N LYS A 225 -8.72 6.27 -17.11
CA LYS A 225 -9.23 6.03 -18.48
C LYS A 225 -9.19 4.55 -18.89
N ASP A 226 -8.18 3.79 -18.41
CA ASP A 226 -7.99 2.40 -18.77
C ASP A 226 -8.66 1.42 -17.80
N ASN A 227 -9.31 1.91 -16.73
CA ASN A 227 -9.81 1.09 -15.63
C ASN A 227 -10.72 -0.04 -16.13
N GLU A 228 -11.78 0.28 -16.86
CA GLU A 228 -12.73 -0.72 -17.36
C GLU A 228 -12.08 -1.69 -18.36
N ALA A 229 -11.17 -1.19 -19.22
CA ALA A 229 -10.46 -2.03 -20.17
C ALA A 229 -9.52 -3.03 -19.46
N ILE A 230 -8.84 -2.60 -18.39
CA ILE A 230 -7.97 -3.48 -17.60
C ILE A 230 -8.81 -4.50 -16.82
N LYS A 231 -9.91 -4.08 -16.21
CA LYS A 231 -10.83 -4.98 -15.47
C LYS A 231 -11.41 -6.05 -16.40
N ALA A 232 -11.88 -5.65 -17.59
CA ALA A 232 -12.38 -6.59 -18.58
C ALA A 232 -11.30 -7.61 -18.99
N ALA A 233 -10.11 -7.14 -19.31
CA ALA A 233 -9.00 -8.01 -19.69
C ALA A 233 -8.56 -8.96 -18.57
N LEU A 234 -8.54 -8.52 -17.32
CA LEU A 234 -8.27 -9.40 -16.16
C LEU A 234 -9.32 -10.49 -16.02
N ARG A 235 -10.62 -10.15 -16.17
CA ARG A 235 -11.73 -11.13 -16.11
C ARG A 235 -11.70 -12.11 -17.27
N GLU A 236 -11.43 -11.65 -18.49
CA GLU A 236 -11.26 -12.49 -19.68
C GLU A 236 -10.12 -13.50 -19.52
N ASN A 237 -9.12 -13.18 -18.69
CA ASN A 237 -8.01 -14.06 -18.34
C ASN A 237 -8.23 -14.83 -17.02
N GLY A 238 -9.46 -14.94 -16.53
CA GLY A 238 -9.83 -15.84 -15.44
C GLY A 238 -9.82 -15.22 -14.03
N ALA A 239 -9.70 -13.89 -13.91
CA ALA A 239 -9.82 -13.26 -12.59
C ALA A 239 -11.24 -13.45 -12.02
N VAL A 240 -11.34 -13.90 -10.76
CA VAL A 240 -12.60 -14.03 -10.01
C VAL A 240 -13.25 -12.66 -9.83
N THR A 241 -12.44 -11.65 -9.53
CA THR A 241 -12.84 -10.23 -9.51
C THR A 241 -11.70 -9.36 -9.99
N ALA A 242 -12.04 -8.14 -10.45
CA ALA A 242 -11.05 -7.14 -10.83
C ALA A 242 -11.48 -5.75 -10.35
N LEU A 243 -10.54 -4.99 -9.74
CA LEU A 243 -10.82 -3.76 -9.02
C LEU A 243 -9.64 -2.79 -9.08
N MET A 244 -9.91 -1.49 -9.11
CA MET A 244 -8.90 -0.47 -8.89
C MET A 244 -8.50 -0.42 -7.42
N THR A 245 -7.21 -0.28 -7.11
CA THR A 245 -6.74 -0.14 -5.72
C THR A 245 -6.57 1.32 -5.31
N GLY A 246 -7.08 1.67 -4.14
CA GLY A 246 -6.95 3.02 -3.59
C GLY A 246 -7.48 4.09 -4.53
N SER A 247 -6.75 5.19 -4.66
CA SER A 247 -7.05 6.29 -5.60
C SER A 247 -6.70 5.95 -7.06
N GLY A 248 -6.16 4.76 -7.32
CA GLY A 248 -5.67 4.37 -8.66
C GLY A 248 -4.23 4.86 -8.92
N ALA A 249 -3.69 4.67 -10.14
CA ALA A 249 -4.36 4.08 -11.32
C ALA A 249 -4.22 2.56 -11.45
N ALA A 250 -3.56 1.86 -10.51
CA ALA A 250 -3.39 0.41 -10.64
C ALA A 250 -4.72 -0.33 -10.43
N VAL A 251 -4.91 -1.36 -11.25
CA VAL A 251 -6.04 -2.29 -11.20
C VAL A 251 -5.49 -3.68 -10.93
N PHE A 252 -6.15 -4.44 -10.09
CA PHE A 252 -5.75 -5.82 -9.81
C PHE A 252 -6.89 -6.80 -10.07
N GLY A 253 -6.52 -8.02 -10.45
CA GLY A 253 -7.41 -9.18 -10.51
C GLY A 253 -7.04 -10.18 -9.43
N VAL A 254 -8.04 -10.87 -8.88
CA VAL A 254 -7.88 -11.97 -7.91
C VAL A 254 -7.99 -13.30 -8.64
N PHE A 255 -7.05 -14.21 -8.41
CA PHE A 255 -6.96 -15.53 -9.03
C PHE A 255 -6.87 -16.62 -7.95
N ARG A 256 -7.32 -17.82 -8.26
CA ARG A 256 -7.29 -18.95 -7.32
C ARG A 256 -5.92 -19.60 -7.24
N THR A 257 -5.14 -19.54 -8.32
CA THR A 257 -3.83 -20.17 -8.42
C THR A 257 -2.76 -19.22 -8.93
N GLU A 258 -1.50 -19.53 -8.57
CA GLU A 258 -0.35 -18.81 -9.11
C GLU A 258 -0.24 -18.93 -10.63
N ALA A 259 -0.54 -20.09 -11.16
CA ALA A 259 -0.46 -20.37 -12.59
C ALA A 259 -1.42 -19.48 -13.39
N GLU A 260 -2.67 -19.34 -12.93
CA GLU A 260 -3.66 -18.44 -13.56
C GLU A 260 -3.21 -16.99 -13.50
N ALA A 261 -2.76 -16.51 -12.34
CA ALA A 261 -2.27 -15.15 -12.18
C ALA A 261 -1.07 -14.84 -13.08
N LYS A 262 -0.12 -15.77 -13.20
CA LYS A 262 1.03 -15.64 -14.11
C LYS A 262 0.62 -15.63 -15.58
N ALA A 263 -0.27 -16.52 -15.98
CA ALA A 263 -0.78 -16.59 -17.36
C ALA A 263 -1.48 -15.27 -17.73
N ALA A 264 -2.33 -14.74 -16.84
CA ALA A 264 -2.97 -13.45 -17.04
C ALA A 264 -1.93 -12.31 -17.13
N ALA A 265 -0.92 -12.29 -16.26
CA ALA A 265 0.14 -11.29 -16.32
C ALA A 265 0.89 -11.32 -17.63
N ASP A 266 1.24 -12.51 -18.15
CA ASP A 266 1.95 -12.67 -19.42
C ASP A 266 1.10 -12.19 -20.61
N ALA A 267 -0.20 -12.49 -20.62
CA ALA A 267 -1.13 -12.03 -21.65
C ALA A 267 -1.27 -10.50 -21.67
N LEU A 268 -1.26 -9.88 -20.48
CA LEU A 268 -1.51 -8.43 -20.35
C LEU A 268 -0.26 -7.57 -20.61
N ARG A 269 0.96 -8.11 -20.50
CA ARG A 269 2.22 -7.37 -20.72
C ARG A 269 2.36 -6.81 -22.14
N ALA A 270 1.72 -7.40 -23.13
CA ALA A 270 1.72 -6.89 -24.50
C ALA A 270 0.97 -5.54 -24.61
N ARG A 271 0.03 -5.27 -23.73
CA ARG A 271 -0.86 -4.11 -23.79
C ARG A 271 -0.53 -3.03 -22.76
N TRP A 272 -0.06 -3.42 -21.56
CA TRP A 272 0.25 -2.48 -20.47
C TRP A 272 1.72 -2.55 -20.06
N PRO A 273 2.36 -1.38 -19.76
CA PRO A 273 3.81 -1.31 -19.57
C PRO A 273 4.29 -1.98 -18.28
N GLN A 274 3.42 -2.08 -17.29
CA GLN A 274 3.78 -2.62 -15.97
C GLN A 274 2.72 -3.60 -15.48
N VAL A 275 3.07 -4.88 -15.45
CA VAL A 275 2.21 -5.95 -14.96
C VAL A 275 2.99 -6.80 -13.97
N TYR A 276 2.43 -7.00 -12.80
CA TYR A 276 3.05 -7.68 -11.67
C TYR A 276 2.17 -8.85 -11.21
N THR A 277 2.81 -9.91 -10.72
CA THR A 277 2.14 -10.99 -10.00
C THR A 277 2.50 -10.87 -8.53
N ALA A 278 1.53 -11.01 -7.64
CA ALA A 278 1.73 -10.91 -6.19
C ALA A 278 0.82 -11.89 -5.44
N GLN A 279 1.17 -12.15 -4.19
CA GLN A 279 0.36 -12.96 -3.26
C GLN A 279 0.15 -12.19 -1.95
N PRO A 280 -0.88 -12.54 -1.15
CA PRO A 280 -1.05 -11.99 0.19
C PRO A 280 0.17 -12.27 1.07
N VAL A 281 0.58 -11.30 1.88
CA VAL A 281 1.62 -11.48 2.89
C VAL A 281 1.11 -11.11 4.27
N ARG A 282 1.66 -11.76 5.32
CA ARG A 282 1.16 -11.65 6.70
C ARG A 282 1.75 -10.48 7.48
N GLY A 283 2.91 -10.00 7.08
CA GLY A 283 3.63 -8.96 7.83
C GLY A 283 3.78 -7.67 7.03
N GLY A 284 4.07 -6.58 7.75
CA GLY A 284 4.45 -5.29 7.20
C GLY A 284 5.97 -5.16 7.00
N ALA A 285 6.46 -3.92 7.14
CA ALA A 285 7.89 -3.64 7.00
C ALA A 285 8.73 -4.47 7.97
N CYS A 286 9.73 -5.18 7.47
CA CYS A 286 10.57 -6.05 8.28
C CYS A 286 12.05 -5.99 7.88
N VAL A 287 12.92 -6.13 8.89
CA VAL A 287 14.37 -6.20 8.68
C VAL A 287 14.71 -7.58 8.07
N VAL A 288 15.46 -7.55 6.97
CA VAL A 288 16.01 -8.78 6.37
C VAL A 288 17.10 -9.31 7.29
N ARG A 289 16.84 -10.46 7.91
CA ARG A 289 17.85 -11.19 8.69
C ARG A 289 18.59 -12.13 7.74
N ARG A 290 19.89 -11.97 7.65
CA ARG A 290 20.79 -12.91 6.96
C ARG A 290 21.16 -14.03 7.88
#